data_56b723b9e5ddc7179dec21acecf67bc7
#
_entry.id   56b723b9e5ddc7179dec21acecf67bc7
#
_cell.length_a   1.000
_cell.length_b   1.000
_cell.length_c   1.000
_cell.angle_alpha   90.00
_cell.angle_beta   90.00
_cell.angle_gamma   90.00
#
_symmetry.space_group_name_H-M   'P 1'
#
loop_
_entity.id
_entity.type
_entity.pdbx_description
1 polymer ?
#
loop_
_entity_poly.entity_id
_entity_poly.type
_entity_poly.pdbx_seq_one_letter_code
_entity_poly.pdbx_strand_id
1 'polypeptide(L)'
;MQRIIVPDTRERCWVLFDAERQPLIAPNQYLLYLHHLGRSPNTVRAYAHHLQAFSNFLCEENWDWKKLNLIELAKFVAWLRRVSSAGSKSRSDTTINTILAAVGSFYEYQDRLGVETNISRSRRFGAKSPYKPFLHQMSRNRPLRRAVVQVRAIRRLPRVFSAQETQTLLDACVRRRDRLMVSLLHESGMRVGQVLGLHHADIRSYDGEIDIVPRANSNGARAKSRSPYT
;
A
#
# COMPACT_ATOMS: atom_id res chain seq x y z
N MET A 1 -17.34 -2.69 3.42
CA MET A 1 -16.12 -2.90 4.21
C MET A 1 -16.27 -2.25 5.57
N GLN A 2 -15.89 -2.96 6.62
CA GLN A 2 -15.99 -2.50 7.99
C GLN A 2 -14.75 -2.88 8.79
N ARG A 3 -14.34 -2.03 9.73
CA ARG A 3 -13.30 -2.37 10.69
C ARG A 3 -13.95 -3.02 11.90
N ILE A 4 -13.53 -4.24 12.23
CA ILE A 4 -14.00 -4.97 13.39
C ILE A 4 -12.87 -5.13 14.40
N ILE A 5 -13.24 -5.35 15.65
CA ILE A 5 -12.32 -5.74 16.73
C ILE A 5 -12.60 -7.19 17.03
N VAL A 6 -11.58 -8.03 16.92
CA VAL A 6 -11.70 -9.46 17.27
C VAL A 6 -11.82 -9.55 18.80
N PRO A 7 -12.88 -10.15 19.35
CA PRO A 7 -13.13 -10.15 20.81
C PRO A 7 -11.99 -10.74 21.61
N ASP A 8 -11.42 -11.86 21.16
CA ASP A 8 -10.41 -12.65 21.89
C ASP A 8 -9.04 -11.97 21.93
N THR A 9 -8.61 -11.36 20.80
CA THR A 9 -7.28 -10.76 20.68
C THR A 9 -7.29 -9.24 20.80
N ARG A 10 -8.47 -8.59 20.82
CA ARG A 10 -8.69 -7.15 20.71
C ARG A 10 -8.01 -6.51 19.49
N GLU A 11 -7.63 -7.31 18.52
CA GLU A 11 -6.99 -6.86 17.30
C GLU A 11 -8.00 -6.24 16.34
N ARG A 12 -7.53 -5.25 15.59
CA ARG A 12 -8.37 -4.52 14.63
C ARG A 12 -8.19 -5.15 13.26
N CYS A 13 -9.22 -5.81 12.76
CA CYS A 13 -9.25 -6.41 11.43
C CYS A 13 -10.19 -5.67 10.48
N TRP A 14 -9.94 -5.83 9.19
CA TRP A 14 -10.81 -5.30 8.14
C TRP A 14 -11.58 -6.46 7.52
N VAL A 15 -12.91 -6.31 7.41
CA VAL A 15 -13.79 -7.30 6.79
C VAL A 15 -14.54 -6.65 5.64
N LEU A 16 -14.57 -7.35 4.52
CA LEU A 16 -15.31 -6.99 3.32
C LEU A 16 -16.64 -7.72 3.33
N PHE A 17 -17.67 -7.02 2.90
CA PHE A 17 -19.01 -7.55 2.76
C PHE A 17 -19.49 -7.34 1.33
N ASP A 18 -20.37 -8.22 0.88
CA ASP A 18 -21.13 -8.05 -0.36
C ASP A 18 -22.27 -7.01 -0.21
N ALA A 19 -23.14 -6.91 -1.22
CA ALA A 19 -24.30 -6.02 -1.20
C ALA A 19 -25.35 -6.41 -0.15
N GLU A 20 -25.42 -7.70 0.19
CA GLU A 20 -26.37 -8.31 1.14
C GLU A 20 -25.79 -8.35 2.57
N ARG A 21 -24.67 -7.67 2.80
CA ARG A 21 -23.91 -7.64 4.07
C ARG A 21 -23.39 -9.00 4.53
N GLN A 22 -23.21 -9.96 3.62
CA GLN A 22 -22.53 -11.21 3.92
C GLN A 22 -21.02 -11.05 3.77
N PRO A 23 -20.20 -11.64 4.66
CA PRO A 23 -18.75 -11.56 4.56
C PRO A 23 -18.23 -12.26 3.30
N LEU A 24 -17.38 -11.59 2.54
CA LEU A 24 -16.70 -12.17 1.38
C LEU A 24 -15.58 -13.11 1.84
N ILE A 25 -15.79 -14.42 1.72
CA ILE A 25 -14.92 -15.46 2.31
C ILE A 25 -13.47 -15.32 1.80
N ALA A 26 -13.24 -15.45 0.50
CA ALA A 26 -11.88 -15.50 -0.05
C ALA A 26 -11.06 -14.21 0.15
N PRO A 27 -11.60 -12.99 -0.07
CA PRO A 27 -10.89 -11.75 0.25
C PRO A 27 -10.59 -11.61 1.74
N ASN A 28 -11.52 -12.00 2.63
CA ASN A 28 -11.31 -11.89 4.07
C ASN A 28 -10.25 -12.86 4.59
N GLN A 29 -10.21 -14.08 4.08
CA GLN A 29 -9.13 -15.03 4.38
C GLN A 29 -7.76 -14.48 3.97
N TYR A 30 -7.69 -13.82 2.82
CA TYR A 30 -6.45 -13.20 2.37
C TYR A 30 -6.04 -12.01 3.27
N LEU A 31 -6.97 -11.16 3.70
CA LEU A 31 -6.66 -10.05 4.62
C LEU A 31 -6.17 -10.57 5.98
N LEU A 32 -6.78 -11.65 6.48
CA LEU A 32 -6.35 -12.32 7.71
C LEU A 32 -4.94 -12.92 7.55
N TYR A 33 -4.65 -13.55 6.43
CA TYR A 33 -3.31 -14.05 6.10
C TYR A 33 -2.27 -12.91 6.11
N LEU A 34 -2.57 -11.75 5.51
CA LEU A 34 -1.68 -10.59 5.54
C LEU A 34 -1.44 -10.09 6.98
N HIS A 35 -2.47 -10.14 7.80
CA HIS A 35 -2.39 -9.75 9.21
C HIS A 35 -1.46 -10.70 9.98
N HIS A 36 -1.64 -12.02 9.85
CA HIS A 36 -0.79 -13.04 10.47
C HIS A 36 0.67 -12.99 10.00
N LEU A 37 0.92 -12.53 8.76
CA LEU A 37 2.28 -12.25 8.27
C LEU A 37 2.91 -10.99 8.90
N GLY A 38 2.27 -10.32 9.83
CA GLY A 38 2.76 -9.09 10.45
C GLY A 38 2.84 -7.91 9.48
N ARG A 39 2.02 -7.89 8.41
CA ARG A 39 1.96 -6.72 7.51
C ARG A 39 1.43 -5.51 8.26
N SER A 40 1.95 -4.32 7.90
CA SER A 40 1.53 -3.11 8.60
C SER A 40 0.01 -2.91 8.52
N PRO A 41 -0.66 -2.41 9.58
CA PRO A 41 -2.11 -2.16 9.56
C PRO A 41 -2.56 -1.26 8.40
N ASN A 42 -1.71 -0.30 7.99
CA ASN A 42 -1.98 0.54 6.83
C ASN A 42 -1.93 -0.24 5.52
N THR A 43 -1.06 -1.24 5.40
CA THR A 43 -1.00 -2.13 4.23
C THR A 43 -2.28 -2.97 4.16
N VAL A 44 -2.68 -3.61 5.25
CA VAL A 44 -3.91 -4.43 5.29
C VAL A 44 -5.13 -3.57 4.97
N ARG A 45 -5.21 -2.35 5.55
CA ARG A 45 -6.28 -1.39 5.23
C ARG A 45 -6.31 -1.04 3.74
N ALA A 46 -5.17 -0.70 3.13
CA ALA A 46 -5.09 -0.36 1.72
C ALA A 46 -5.55 -1.52 0.84
N TYR A 47 -5.11 -2.74 1.15
CA TYR A 47 -5.52 -3.95 0.44
C TYR A 47 -7.02 -4.22 0.59
N ALA A 48 -7.59 -4.00 1.78
CA ALA A 48 -9.03 -4.12 1.99
C ALA A 48 -9.81 -3.14 1.09
N HIS A 49 -9.40 -1.87 1.00
CA HIS A 49 -10.03 -0.89 0.10
C HIS A 49 -9.90 -1.29 -1.37
N HIS A 50 -8.75 -1.82 -1.78
CA HIS A 50 -8.51 -2.21 -3.16
C HIS A 50 -9.32 -3.45 -3.55
N LEU A 51 -9.42 -4.43 -2.66
CA LEU A 51 -10.23 -5.63 -2.87
C LEU A 51 -11.73 -5.31 -2.82
N GLN A 52 -12.17 -4.36 -1.99
CA GLN A 52 -13.56 -3.91 -2.01
C GLN A 52 -13.93 -3.27 -3.36
N ALA A 53 -13.04 -2.43 -3.93
CA ALA A 53 -13.26 -1.87 -5.26
C ALA A 53 -13.36 -2.97 -6.34
N PHE A 54 -12.53 -4.01 -6.23
CA PHE A 54 -12.58 -5.16 -7.12
C PHE A 54 -13.87 -5.96 -6.95
N SER A 55 -14.30 -6.24 -5.72
CA SER A 55 -15.55 -6.95 -5.43
C SER A 55 -16.78 -6.17 -5.90
N ASN A 56 -16.78 -4.84 -5.77
CA ASN A 56 -17.86 -4.00 -6.29
C ASN A 56 -17.97 -4.12 -7.82
N PHE A 57 -16.84 -4.06 -8.53
CA PHE A 57 -16.80 -4.27 -9.98
C PHE A 57 -17.36 -5.64 -10.37
N LEU A 58 -16.95 -6.70 -9.67
CA LEU A 58 -17.44 -8.05 -9.92
C LEU A 58 -18.96 -8.16 -9.70
N CYS A 59 -19.46 -7.50 -8.66
CA CYS A 59 -20.88 -7.48 -8.37
C CYS A 59 -21.69 -6.73 -9.45
N GLU A 60 -21.21 -5.56 -9.90
CA GLU A 60 -21.84 -4.77 -10.97
C GLU A 60 -21.92 -5.53 -12.30
N GLU A 61 -20.89 -6.30 -12.63
CA GLU A 61 -20.81 -7.06 -13.87
C GLU A 61 -21.39 -8.49 -13.72
N ASN A 62 -21.76 -8.90 -12.50
CA ASN A 62 -22.22 -10.26 -12.13
C ASN A 62 -21.20 -11.34 -12.52
N TRP A 63 -19.91 -11.11 -12.21
CA TRP A 63 -18.81 -12.01 -12.56
C TRP A 63 -18.20 -12.71 -11.36
N ASP A 64 -17.80 -13.97 -11.59
CA ASP A 64 -17.03 -14.73 -10.61
C ASP A 64 -15.52 -14.44 -10.78
N TRP A 65 -14.86 -14.02 -9.72
CA TRP A 65 -13.43 -13.74 -9.71
C TRP A 65 -12.56 -14.94 -10.16
N LYS A 66 -13.03 -16.18 -9.96
CA LYS A 66 -12.30 -17.39 -10.39
C LYS A 66 -12.23 -17.53 -11.91
N LYS A 67 -13.27 -17.08 -12.60
CA LYS A 67 -13.43 -17.26 -14.05
C LYS A 67 -12.92 -16.08 -14.86
N LEU A 68 -12.49 -14.99 -14.20
CA LEU A 68 -12.01 -13.82 -14.93
C LEU A 68 -10.85 -14.15 -15.87
N ASN A 69 -10.88 -13.53 -17.04
CA ASN A 69 -9.80 -13.55 -18.01
C ASN A 69 -9.09 -12.19 -18.13
N LEU A 70 -8.05 -12.11 -18.98
CA LEU A 70 -7.28 -10.88 -19.16
C LEU A 70 -8.09 -9.72 -19.75
N ILE A 71 -9.08 -10.02 -20.61
CA ILE A 71 -9.95 -9.00 -21.23
C ILE A 71 -10.84 -8.37 -20.17
N GLU A 72 -11.40 -9.18 -19.30
CA GLU A 72 -12.24 -8.74 -18.20
C GLU A 72 -11.44 -7.94 -17.16
N LEU A 73 -10.19 -8.32 -16.92
CA LEU A 73 -9.30 -7.53 -16.08
C LEU A 73 -8.96 -6.16 -16.71
N ALA A 74 -8.88 -6.08 -18.05
CA ALA A 74 -8.74 -4.81 -18.76
C ALA A 74 -10.01 -3.95 -18.63
N LYS A 75 -11.21 -4.56 -18.63
CA LYS A 75 -12.48 -3.85 -18.35
C LYS A 75 -12.51 -3.31 -16.92
N PHE A 76 -11.95 -4.04 -15.95
CA PHE A 76 -11.78 -3.52 -14.59
C PHE A 76 -10.92 -2.24 -14.56
N VAL A 77 -9.84 -2.18 -15.33
CA VAL A 77 -9.03 -0.96 -15.46
C VAL A 77 -9.84 0.20 -16.03
N ALA A 78 -10.65 -0.06 -17.06
CA ALA A 78 -11.53 0.95 -17.64
C ALA A 78 -12.59 1.42 -16.64
N TRP A 79 -13.17 0.50 -15.86
CA TRP A 79 -14.11 0.79 -14.79
C TRP A 79 -13.46 1.66 -13.70
N LEU A 80 -12.23 1.34 -13.26
CA LEU A 80 -11.50 2.14 -12.27
C LEU A 80 -11.25 3.59 -12.71
N ARG A 81 -11.11 3.83 -14.02
CA ARG A 81 -10.97 5.18 -14.59
C ARG A 81 -12.28 5.96 -14.60
N ARG A 82 -13.41 5.28 -14.84
CA ARG A 82 -14.75 5.89 -14.91
C ARG A 82 -15.34 6.18 -13.54
N VAL A 83 -15.15 5.26 -12.57
CA VAL A 83 -15.70 5.40 -11.23
C VAL A 83 -14.93 6.49 -10.48
N SER A 84 -15.40 7.71 -10.66
CA SER A 84 -15.09 8.84 -9.80
C SER A 84 -16.27 8.99 -8.84
N SER A 85 -16.01 8.99 -7.52
CA SER A 85 -17.03 9.46 -6.57
C SER A 85 -17.45 10.87 -6.99
N ALA A 86 -18.73 11.17 -6.94
CA ALA A 86 -19.31 12.44 -7.40
C ALA A 86 -18.48 13.64 -6.89
N GLY A 87 -17.91 14.42 -7.82
CA GLY A 87 -17.06 15.57 -7.52
C GLY A 87 -15.55 15.30 -7.38
N SER A 88 -15.08 14.06 -7.47
CA SER A 88 -13.65 13.72 -7.37
C SER A 88 -13.00 13.56 -8.75
N LYS A 89 -11.72 13.95 -8.87
CA LYS A 89 -10.89 13.69 -10.05
C LYS A 89 -10.77 12.18 -10.29
N SER A 90 -10.70 11.76 -11.56
CA SER A 90 -10.48 10.37 -11.93
C SER A 90 -9.23 9.81 -11.21
N ARG A 91 -9.24 8.50 -10.91
CA ARG A 91 -8.09 7.86 -10.25
C ARG A 91 -6.84 7.97 -11.12
N SER A 92 -5.71 8.30 -10.49
CA SER A 92 -4.43 8.34 -11.19
C SER A 92 -3.98 6.94 -11.61
N ASP A 93 -3.23 6.82 -12.71
CA ASP A 93 -2.67 5.54 -13.17
C ASP A 93 -1.79 4.86 -12.10
N THR A 94 -1.11 5.65 -11.26
CA THR A 94 -0.36 5.13 -10.10
C THR A 94 -1.29 4.46 -9.09
N THR A 95 -2.46 5.06 -8.79
CA THR A 95 -3.47 4.48 -7.90
C THR A 95 -4.04 3.20 -8.51
N ILE A 96 -4.35 3.21 -9.82
CA ILE A 96 -4.83 2.03 -10.53
C ILE A 96 -3.81 0.89 -10.44
N ASN A 97 -2.52 1.17 -10.66
CA ASN A 97 -1.47 0.16 -10.53
C ASN A 97 -1.36 -0.40 -9.09
N THR A 98 -1.60 0.42 -8.07
CA THR A 98 -1.61 -0.04 -6.68
C THR A 98 -2.79 -0.98 -6.42
N ILE A 99 -3.97 -0.69 -6.97
CA ILE A 99 -5.14 -1.57 -6.91
C ILE A 99 -4.86 -2.90 -7.63
N LEU A 100 -4.33 -2.83 -8.85
CA LEU A 100 -3.97 -4.02 -9.63
C LEU A 100 -2.92 -4.88 -8.92
N ALA A 101 -1.96 -4.27 -8.24
CA ALA A 101 -0.97 -4.99 -7.45
C ALA A 101 -1.61 -5.74 -6.27
N ALA A 102 -2.59 -5.14 -5.59
CA ALA A 102 -3.32 -5.80 -4.51
C ALA A 102 -4.17 -6.98 -5.03
N VAL A 103 -4.93 -6.77 -6.11
CA VAL A 103 -5.72 -7.82 -6.77
C VAL A 103 -4.82 -8.96 -7.24
N GLY A 104 -3.72 -8.62 -7.90
CA GLY A 104 -2.77 -9.63 -8.34
C GLY A 104 -2.12 -10.40 -7.18
N SER A 105 -1.86 -9.77 -6.03
CA SER A 105 -1.34 -10.45 -4.85
C SER A 105 -2.38 -11.37 -4.20
N PHE A 106 -3.66 -11.01 -4.30
CA PHE A 106 -4.78 -11.87 -3.92
C PHE A 106 -4.85 -13.12 -4.80
N TYR A 107 -4.75 -12.99 -6.12
CA TYR A 107 -4.72 -14.15 -7.04
C TYR A 107 -3.50 -15.05 -6.77
N GLU A 108 -2.33 -14.47 -6.50
CA GLU A 108 -1.13 -15.24 -6.14
C GLU A 108 -1.34 -16.05 -4.83
N TYR A 109 -2.06 -15.50 -3.87
CA TYR A 109 -2.42 -16.20 -2.64
C TYR A 109 -3.38 -17.36 -2.93
N GLN A 110 -4.40 -17.15 -3.75
CA GLN A 110 -5.35 -18.20 -4.13
C GLN A 110 -4.68 -19.32 -4.93
N ASP A 111 -3.79 -18.99 -5.84
CA ASP A 111 -2.98 -19.96 -6.61
C ASP A 111 -2.15 -20.85 -5.69
N ARG A 112 -1.54 -20.28 -4.63
CA ARG A 112 -0.80 -21.05 -3.61
C ARG A 112 -1.69 -21.96 -2.77
N LEU A 113 -2.96 -21.66 -2.63
CA LEU A 113 -3.95 -22.53 -1.98
C LEU A 113 -4.49 -23.62 -2.92
N GLY A 114 -4.03 -23.65 -4.17
CA GLY A 114 -4.49 -24.61 -5.16
C GLY A 114 -5.84 -24.27 -5.78
N VAL A 115 -6.32 -23.03 -5.63
CA VAL A 115 -7.56 -22.59 -6.27
C VAL A 115 -7.29 -22.31 -7.73
N GLU A 116 -7.92 -23.06 -8.62
CA GLU A 116 -7.81 -22.85 -10.06
C GLU A 116 -8.46 -21.52 -10.47
N THR A 117 -7.68 -20.69 -11.16
CA THR A 117 -8.15 -19.41 -11.71
C THR A 117 -7.61 -19.21 -13.13
N ASN A 118 -8.39 -18.51 -13.96
CA ASN A 118 -7.98 -18.22 -15.34
C ASN A 118 -6.87 -17.14 -15.41
N ILE A 119 -6.62 -16.42 -14.32
CA ILE A 119 -5.55 -15.43 -14.21
C ILE A 119 -4.33 -16.09 -13.56
N SER A 120 -3.62 -16.92 -14.34
CA SER A 120 -2.33 -17.46 -13.88
C SER A 120 -1.25 -16.37 -13.92
N ARG A 121 -0.72 -16.03 -12.75
CA ARG A 121 0.33 -15.02 -12.59
C ARG A 121 1.75 -15.58 -12.73
N SER A 122 1.91 -16.87 -12.67
CA SER A 122 3.23 -17.50 -12.69
C SER A 122 3.69 -17.89 -14.10
N ARG A 123 3.67 -16.96 -15.06
CA ARG A 123 4.64 -17.08 -16.14
C ARG A 123 6.01 -16.77 -15.54
N ARG A 124 6.71 -17.82 -15.15
CA ARG A 124 8.16 -17.77 -14.99
C ARG A 124 8.71 -17.31 -16.35
N PHE A 125 8.95 -16.02 -16.51
CA PHE A 125 9.85 -15.55 -17.56
C PHE A 125 11.24 -16.04 -17.15
N GLY A 126 11.41 -17.36 -17.27
CA GLY A 126 12.65 -18.04 -17.03
C GLY A 126 13.45 -18.07 -18.31
N ALA A 127 14.66 -17.64 -18.20
CA ALA A 127 15.83 -18.30 -18.76
C ALA A 127 16.03 -18.44 -20.28
N LYS A 128 15.25 -17.81 -21.15
CA LYS A 128 15.52 -17.84 -22.60
C LYS A 128 15.63 -16.45 -23.23
N SER A 129 16.09 -15.44 -22.50
CA SER A 129 16.58 -14.23 -23.15
C SER A 129 18.03 -14.49 -23.58
N PRO A 130 18.40 -14.34 -24.87
CA PRO A 130 19.76 -14.46 -25.33
C PRO A 130 20.66 -13.35 -24.75
N TYR A 131 20.07 -12.26 -24.28
CA TYR A 131 20.78 -11.18 -23.63
C TYR A 131 20.88 -11.41 -22.11
N LYS A 132 22.11 -11.63 -21.63
CA LYS A 132 22.42 -11.71 -20.21
C LYS A 132 23.07 -10.39 -19.78
N PRO A 133 22.39 -9.56 -18.91
CA PRO A 133 23.03 -8.37 -18.35
C PRO A 133 24.33 -8.72 -17.61
N PHE A 134 25.29 -7.81 -17.56
CA PHE A 134 26.58 -8.00 -16.90
C PHE A 134 26.47 -8.55 -15.46
N LEU A 135 25.44 -8.13 -14.70
CA LEU A 135 25.16 -8.58 -13.32
C LEU A 135 24.22 -9.80 -13.25
N HIS A 136 23.99 -10.51 -14.34
CA HIS A 136 23.05 -11.64 -14.38
C HIS A 136 23.41 -12.75 -13.36
N GLN A 137 24.67 -12.97 -13.08
CA GLN A 137 25.11 -13.99 -12.13
C GLN A 137 24.73 -13.64 -10.68
N MET A 138 24.67 -12.35 -10.32
CA MET A 138 24.27 -11.88 -8.98
C MET A 138 22.74 -11.88 -8.79
N SER A 139 21.97 -11.84 -9.86
CA SER A 139 20.48 -11.85 -9.83
C SER A 139 19.87 -13.22 -10.16
N ARG A 140 20.67 -14.26 -10.25
CA ARG A 140 20.38 -15.58 -10.84
C ARG A 140 19.13 -16.30 -10.28
N ASN A 141 18.63 -15.92 -9.10
CA ASN A 141 17.53 -16.62 -8.40
C ASN A 141 16.30 -15.76 -8.08
N ARG A 142 16.19 -14.55 -8.61
CA ARG A 142 14.96 -13.76 -8.42
C ARG A 142 14.10 -13.86 -9.66
N PRO A 143 12.99 -14.64 -9.63
CA PRO A 143 12.01 -14.63 -10.71
C PRO A 143 11.47 -13.20 -10.84
N LEU A 144 11.63 -12.61 -12.03
CA LEU A 144 11.04 -11.31 -12.37
C LEU A 144 9.51 -11.49 -12.38
N ARG A 145 8.88 -11.20 -11.25
CA ARG A 145 7.42 -11.19 -11.12
C ARG A 145 6.88 -9.95 -11.79
N ARG A 146 6.41 -10.11 -13.00
CA ARG A 146 5.75 -9.02 -13.72
C ARG A 146 4.26 -9.03 -13.41
N ALA A 147 3.68 -7.87 -13.13
CA ALA A 147 2.23 -7.74 -13.00
C ALA A 147 1.55 -8.20 -14.29
N VAL A 148 0.45 -8.96 -14.16
CA VAL A 148 -0.30 -9.49 -15.30
C VAL A 148 -0.85 -8.35 -16.16
N VAL A 149 -1.33 -7.28 -15.52
CA VAL A 149 -1.78 -6.04 -16.16
C VAL A 149 -1.15 -4.87 -15.40
N GLN A 150 -0.58 -3.94 -16.15
CA GLN A 150 -0.01 -2.70 -15.62
C GLN A 150 -0.33 -1.54 -16.55
N VAL A 151 -0.77 -0.44 -16.00
CA VAL A 151 -1.03 0.81 -16.71
C VAL A 151 0.26 1.63 -16.75
N ARG A 152 0.56 2.23 -17.90
CA ARG A 152 1.70 3.16 -18.02
C ARG A 152 1.41 4.42 -17.22
N ALA A 153 2.06 4.57 -16.07
CA ALA A 153 1.96 5.76 -15.23
C ALA A 153 3.07 6.74 -15.57
N ILE A 154 2.70 8.01 -15.74
CA ILE A 154 3.68 9.09 -15.92
C ILE A 154 4.28 9.40 -14.55
N ARG A 155 5.61 9.28 -14.45
CA ARG A 155 6.33 9.65 -13.23
C ARG A 155 6.38 11.18 -13.15
N ARG A 156 5.61 11.77 -12.25
CA ARG A 156 5.70 13.19 -11.94
C ARG A 156 6.83 13.42 -10.95
N LEU A 157 7.60 14.47 -11.17
CA LEU A 157 8.58 14.93 -10.19
C LEU A 157 7.84 15.44 -8.94
N PRO A 158 8.35 15.15 -7.73
CA PRO A 158 7.78 15.69 -6.51
C PRO A 158 7.90 17.22 -6.52
N ARG A 159 6.86 17.91 -6.06
CA ARG A 159 6.95 19.35 -5.80
C ARG A 159 7.71 19.56 -4.49
N VAL A 160 8.70 20.41 -4.52
CA VAL A 160 9.49 20.81 -3.35
C VAL A 160 9.08 22.23 -2.99
N PHE A 161 8.96 22.53 -1.71
CA PHE A 161 8.74 23.90 -1.21
C PHE A 161 10.00 24.74 -1.41
N SER A 162 9.83 25.98 -1.82
CA SER A 162 10.91 26.97 -1.77
C SER A 162 11.17 27.39 -0.32
N ALA A 163 12.33 28.00 -0.07
CA ALA A 163 12.66 28.54 1.26
C ALA A 163 11.60 29.54 1.77
N GLN A 164 11.08 30.39 0.88
CA GLN A 164 10.05 31.36 1.22
C GLN A 164 8.71 30.70 1.56
N GLU A 165 8.28 29.68 0.79
CA GLU A 165 7.06 28.89 1.11
C GLU A 165 7.20 28.17 2.45
N THR A 166 8.37 27.62 2.74
CA THR A 166 8.67 26.97 4.02
C THR A 166 8.61 27.97 5.19
N GLN A 167 9.21 29.17 5.03
CA GLN A 167 9.16 30.19 6.06
C GLN A 167 7.71 30.66 6.31
N THR A 168 6.95 30.90 5.23
CA THR A 168 5.52 31.27 5.35
C THR A 168 4.72 30.20 6.12
N LEU A 169 5.01 28.91 5.84
CA LEU A 169 4.36 27.80 6.57
C LEU A 169 4.73 27.79 8.05
N LEU A 170 6.01 28.02 8.38
CA LEU A 170 6.48 28.09 9.76
C LEU A 170 5.86 29.25 10.52
N ASP A 171 5.71 30.42 9.88
CA ASP A 171 5.12 31.62 10.48
C ASP A 171 3.60 31.47 10.70
N ALA A 172 2.94 30.70 9.84
CA ALA A 172 1.53 30.33 10.01
C ALA A 172 1.26 29.35 11.15
N CYS A 173 2.31 28.69 11.70
CA CYS A 173 2.16 27.77 12.81
C CYS A 173 1.93 28.51 14.14
N VAL A 174 0.71 28.51 14.64
CA VAL A 174 0.34 29.13 15.93
C VAL A 174 0.93 28.36 17.13
N ARG A 175 0.99 27.03 17.05
CA ARG A 175 1.48 26.18 18.14
C ARG A 175 2.95 25.85 17.94
N ARG A 176 3.75 25.99 19.02
CA ARG A 176 5.19 25.62 19.01
C ARG A 176 5.42 24.17 18.57
N ARG A 177 4.54 23.25 18.99
CA ARG A 177 4.59 21.83 18.59
C ARG A 177 4.52 21.68 17.06
N ASP A 178 3.58 22.38 16.42
CA ASP A 178 3.35 22.25 14.99
C ASP A 178 4.52 22.87 14.20
N ARG A 179 5.05 24.01 14.71
CA ARG A 179 6.26 24.64 14.17
C ARG A 179 7.47 23.71 14.26
N LEU A 180 7.71 23.08 15.43
CA LEU A 180 8.78 22.10 15.61
C LEU A 180 8.64 20.91 14.64
N MET A 181 7.41 20.40 14.49
CA MET A 181 7.14 19.29 13.58
C MET A 181 7.48 19.67 12.12
N VAL A 182 7.07 20.84 11.65
CA VAL A 182 7.38 21.32 10.30
C VAL A 182 8.88 21.55 10.12
N SER A 183 9.58 22.14 11.13
CA SER A 183 11.03 22.31 11.10
C SER A 183 11.76 20.99 10.99
N LEU A 184 11.41 20.00 11.81
CA LEU A 184 12.01 18.66 11.75
C LEU A 184 11.80 17.97 10.40
N LEU A 185 10.59 18.09 9.82
CA LEU A 185 10.31 17.55 8.50
C LEU A 185 11.16 18.19 7.40
N HIS A 186 11.37 19.52 7.51
CA HIS A 186 12.13 20.29 6.51
C HIS A 186 13.64 20.05 6.64
N GLU A 187 14.19 20.21 7.83
CA GLU A 187 15.63 20.16 8.08
C GLU A 187 16.20 18.74 7.96
N SER A 188 15.50 17.75 8.49
CA SER A 188 16.01 16.38 8.54
C SER A 188 15.50 15.49 7.40
N GLY A 189 14.48 15.90 6.64
CA GLY A 189 13.83 15.07 5.65
C GLY A 189 13.13 13.83 6.22
N MET A 190 12.86 13.80 7.52
CA MET A 190 12.17 12.69 8.18
C MET A 190 10.76 12.47 7.62
N ARG A 191 10.29 11.25 7.67
CA ARG A 191 8.88 10.96 7.34
C ARG A 191 7.97 11.40 8.49
N VAL A 192 6.75 11.83 8.17
CA VAL A 192 5.75 12.26 9.17
C VAL A 192 5.54 11.22 10.28
N GLY A 193 5.55 9.93 9.95
CA GLY A 193 5.42 8.87 10.96
C GLY A 193 6.64 8.73 11.88
N GLN A 194 7.81 9.18 11.46
CA GLN A 194 9.01 9.24 12.29
C GLN A 194 8.90 10.42 13.28
N VAL A 195 8.62 11.61 12.76
CA VAL A 195 8.45 12.82 13.59
C VAL A 195 7.35 12.63 14.65
N LEU A 196 6.19 12.11 14.26
CA LEU A 196 5.08 11.85 15.19
C LEU A 196 5.36 10.71 16.19
N GLY A 197 6.35 9.89 15.92
CA GLY A 197 6.76 8.78 16.78
C GLY A 197 7.95 9.08 17.68
N LEU A 198 8.52 10.30 17.62
CA LEU A 198 9.65 10.71 18.45
C LEU A 198 9.22 10.83 19.93
N HIS A 199 10.09 10.39 20.80
CA HIS A 199 10.04 10.64 22.22
C HIS A 199 11.16 11.62 22.61
N HIS A 200 11.04 12.29 23.75
CA HIS A 200 12.09 13.21 24.23
C HIS A 200 13.46 12.55 24.36
N ALA A 201 13.48 11.27 24.75
CA ALA A 201 14.72 10.51 24.89
C ALA A 201 15.43 10.21 23.54
N ASP A 202 14.72 10.38 22.41
CA ASP A 202 15.30 10.16 21.09
C ASP A 202 16.04 11.41 20.56
N ILE A 203 15.92 12.55 21.25
CA ILE A 203 16.52 13.83 20.83
C ILE A 203 17.74 14.10 21.71
N ARG A 204 18.91 13.99 21.14
CA ARG A 204 20.19 14.29 21.78
C ARG A 204 20.61 15.73 21.45
N SER A 205 20.06 16.69 22.19
CA SER A 205 20.22 18.12 21.89
C SER A 205 21.68 18.57 21.90
N TYR A 206 22.53 17.98 22.77
CA TYR A 206 23.95 18.31 22.85
C TYR A 206 24.76 17.85 21.64
N ASP A 207 24.36 16.72 21.06
CA ASP A 207 25.04 16.12 19.91
C ASP A 207 24.45 16.61 18.58
N GLY A 208 23.28 17.27 18.61
CA GLY A 208 22.52 17.64 17.42
C GLY A 208 21.93 16.44 16.66
N GLU A 209 21.74 15.32 17.34
CA GLU A 209 21.33 14.06 16.74
C GLU A 209 19.92 13.64 17.15
N ILE A 210 19.24 12.90 16.27
CA ILE A 210 17.91 12.35 16.51
C ILE A 210 17.89 10.86 16.18
N ASP A 211 17.63 10.03 17.17
CA ASP A 211 17.50 8.59 17.00
C ASP A 211 16.11 8.20 16.50
N ILE A 212 16.06 7.48 15.38
CA ILE A 212 14.82 6.94 14.86
C ILE A 212 14.64 5.51 15.35
N VAL A 213 13.83 5.35 16.38
CA VAL A 213 13.59 4.05 17.02
C VAL A 213 12.25 3.49 16.58
N PRO A 214 12.21 2.30 15.92
CA PRO A 214 10.97 1.62 15.59
C PRO A 214 10.28 1.12 16.86
N ARG A 215 9.11 1.64 17.15
CA ARG A 215 8.28 1.22 18.30
C ARG A 215 6.80 1.33 18.00
N ALA A 216 5.98 0.66 18.81
CA ALA A 216 4.53 0.81 18.79
C ALA A 216 4.13 2.01 19.65
N ASN A 217 3.77 3.12 19.00
CA ASN A 217 3.35 4.34 19.69
C ASN A 217 1.84 4.33 19.95
N SER A 218 1.41 4.91 21.08
CA SER A 218 -0.01 5.03 21.47
C SER A 218 -0.84 5.81 20.45
N ASN A 219 -0.24 6.79 19.75
CA ASN A 219 -0.86 7.56 18.69
C ASN A 219 -0.92 6.82 17.34
N GLY A 220 -0.40 5.58 17.25
CA GLY A 220 -0.34 4.80 16.03
C GLY A 220 0.74 5.22 15.03
N ALA A 221 1.59 6.21 15.36
CA ALA A 221 2.71 6.62 14.53
C ALA A 221 3.77 5.50 14.47
N ARG A 222 4.37 5.30 13.30
CA ARG A 222 5.35 4.24 13.08
C ARG A 222 6.49 4.71 12.19
N ALA A 223 7.71 4.45 12.61
CA ALA A 223 8.86 4.47 11.72
C ALA A 223 8.79 3.29 10.75
N LYS A 224 9.10 3.50 9.46
CA LYS A 224 9.15 2.42 8.46
C LYS A 224 10.47 1.65 8.47
N SER A 225 11.43 2.02 9.31
CA SER A 225 12.68 1.28 9.50
C SER A 225 12.43 -0.03 10.26
N ARG A 226 13.31 -1.00 10.06
CA ARG A 226 13.29 -2.27 10.79
C ARG A 226 14.25 -2.24 11.98
N SER A 227 15.24 -1.37 11.94
CA SER A 227 16.25 -1.16 12.97
C SER A 227 16.31 0.31 13.34
N PRO A 228 16.76 0.66 14.57
CA PRO A 228 17.09 2.04 14.93
C PRO A 228 18.21 2.59 14.05
N TYR A 229 18.22 3.91 13.85
CA TYR A 229 19.28 4.65 13.18
C TYR A 229 19.25 6.12 13.59
N THR A 230 20.35 6.79 13.44
CA THR A 230 20.51 8.24 13.69
C THR A 230 20.58 9.00 12.38
#